data_352854259d661b1c9d2dd61af81d48f9
#
_entry.id   352854259d661b1c9d2dd61af81d48f9
#
_cell.length_a   1.000
_cell.length_b   1.000
_cell.length_c   1.000
_cell.angle_alpha   90.00
_cell.angle_beta   90.00
_cell.angle_gamma   90.00
#
_symmetry.space_group_name_H-M   'P 1'
#
loop_
_entity.id
_entity.type
_entity.pdbx_description
1 polymer ?
#
loop_
_entity_poly.entity_id
_entity_poly.type
_entity_poly.pdbx_seq_one_letter_code
_entity_poly.pdbx_strand_id
1 'polypeptide(L)'
;MFISSSSLAMIVETGRNGSEPVARIQYGQLYLIGSPQKDIVTEYAQERTHQQPENPFASLIPDQTIAIIPSFTLESGETLHNVPLAYSTRGRLSPNRDNAMVICHALTGSADVSDWWGPLLGGPGRAFDISRFFVICMNSLGSPYGSASPVTCKDGNPENGRYGPEFPLTTIRDDVKYGMYPC
;
A
#
# COMPACT_ATOMS: atom_id res chain seq x y z
N MET A 1 -20.77 17.13 16.71
CA MET A 1 -20.28 15.77 16.40
C MET A 1 -19.10 15.97 15.45
N PHE A 2 -17.89 15.98 16.02
CA PHE A 2 -16.68 16.24 15.26
C PHE A 2 -16.16 14.90 14.71
N ILE A 3 -16.25 14.72 13.41
CA ILE A 3 -15.58 13.61 12.73
C ILE A 3 -14.14 14.08 12.46
N SER A 4 -13.21 13.70 13.31
CA SER A 4 -11.78 13.83 13.03
C SER A 4 -11.37 12.65 12.16
N SER A 5 -11.59 12.76 10.87
CA SER A 5 -11.08 11.80 9.89
C SER A 5 -9.78 12.34 9.32
N SER A 6 -8.66 11.88 9.84
CA SER A 6 -7.31 12.23 9.36
C SER A 6 -6.86 11.29 8.22
N SER A 7 -7.74 11.01 7.28
CA SER A 7 -7.36 10.26 6.08
C SER A 7 -7.06 11.23 4.95
N LEU A 8 -5.88 11.10 4.36
CA LEU A 8 -5.40 11.92 3.27
C LEU A 8 -5.45 11.10 1.97
N ALA A 9 -6.19 11.59 0.99
CA ALA A 9 -6.09 11.06 -0.37
C ALA A 9 -4.88 11.73 -1.05
N MET A 10 -3.98 10.94 -1.59
CA MET A 10 -2.77 11.41 -2.27
C MET A 10 -2.91 11.17 -3.76
N ILE A 11 -2.79 12.22 -4.56
CA ILE A 11 -2.75 12.12 -6.03
C ILE A 11 -1.29 12.07 -6.44
N VAL A 12 -0.91 11.02 -7.15
CA VAL A 12 0.43 10.86 -7.72
C VAL A 12 0.36 11.21 -9.21
N GLU A 13 0.96 12.32 -9.59
CA GLU A 13 1.18 12.65 -10.99
C GLU A 13 2.62 12.32 -11.38
N THR A 14 2.79 11.47 -12.39
CA THR A 14 4.10 11.15 -12.95
C THR A 14 4.40 12.07 -14.11
N GLY A 15 5.33 13.02 -13.92
CA GLY A 15 5.78 13.94 -14.99
C GLY A 15 6.90 13.31 -15.82
N ARG A 16 6.89 13.56 -17.13
CA ARG A 16 7.99 13.21 -18.05
C ARG A 16 9.11 14.23 -17.91
N ASN A 17 10.24 13.85 -17.35
CA ASN A 17 11.58 14.37 -17.74
C ASN A 17 12.65 13.56 -17.04
N GLY A 18 13.61 13.05 -17.79
CA GLY A 18 14.64 12.07 -17.51
C GLY A 18 15.68 12.40 -16.42
N SER A 19 15.27 12.62 -15.21
CA SER A 19 16.13 12.77 -14.04
C SER A 19 15.54 11.96 -12.87
N GLU A 20 16.39 11.59 -11.93
CA GLU A 20 16.08 10.73 -10.79
C GLU A 20 14.77 11.06 -10.03
N PRO A 21 14.11 10.04 -9.45
CA PRO A 21 12.84 10.24 -8.74
C PRO A 21 13.04 11.14 -7.53
N VAL A 22 12.39 12.29 -7.56
CA VAL A 22 12.32 13.19 -6.41
C VAL A 22 10.86 13.23 -5.95
N ALA A 23 10.59 12.72 -4.76
CA ALA A 23 9.29 12.91 -4.13
C ALA A 23 9.21 14.33 -3.58
N ARG A 24 8.27 15.13 -4.05
CA ARG A 24 7.99 16.46 -3.53
C ARG A 24 6.59 16.49 -2.94
N ILE A 25 6.50 16.75 -1.64
CA ILE A 25 5.23 16.97 -0.96
C ILE A 25 4.99 18.48 -0.94
N GLN A 26 3.91 18.91 -1.58
CA GLN A 26 3.44 20.28 -1.45
C GLN A 26 1.93 20.24 -1.24
N TYR A 27 1.50 20.56 -0.02
CA TYR A 27 0.08 20.70 0.35
C TYR A 27 -0.83 19.54 -0.09
N GLY A 28 -0.48 18.31 0.28
CA GLY A 28 -1.29 17.12 0.02
C GLY A 28 -1.13 16.50 -1.37
N GLN A 29 -0.17 16.93 -2.18
CA GLN A 29 0.20 16.30 -3.44
C GLN A 29 1.61 15.70 -3.35
N LEU A 30 1.72 14.41 -3.65
CA LEU A 30 3.00 13.71 -3.81
C LEU A 30 3.30 13.61 -5.31
N TYR A 31 4.44 14.14 -5.72
CA TYR A 31 4.95 13.97 -7.08
C TYR A 31 6.08 12.95 -7.06
N LEU A 32 5.90 11.84 -7.75
CA LEU A 32 6.96 10.89 -8.03
C LEU A 32 7.57 11.24 -9.39
N ILE A 33 8.81 11.69 -9.39
CA ILE A 33 9.58 11.93 -10.61
C ILE A 33 10.62 10.82 -10.71
N GLY A 34 10.45 9.88 -11.64
CA GLY A 34 11.37 8.79 -11.82
C GLY A 34 11.38 8.19 -13.22
N SER A 35 12.55 7.77 -13.65
CA SER A 35 12.80 7.09 -14.91
C SER A 35 12.02 5.75 -15.00
N PRO A 36 11.77 5.24 -16.22
CA PRO A 36 11.04 4.00 -16.42
C PRO A 36 11.87 2.82 -15.92
N GLN A 37 11.64 2.42 -14.68
CA GLN A 37 12.16 1.15 -14.20
C GLN A 37 11.23 0.07 -14.69
N LYS A 38 11.68 -0.61 -15.76
CA LYS A 38 11.01 -1.78 -16.32
C LYS A 38 10.83 -2.84 -15.25
N ASP A 39 9.58 -3.28 -15.10
CA ASP A 39 9.19 -4.64 -14.69
C ASP A 39 9.73 -5.25 -13.39
N ILE A 40 10.21 -4.46 -12.43
CA ILE A 40 10.64 -4.99 -11.12
C ILE A 40 9.46 -5.53 -10.32
N VAL A 41 8.27 -4.95 -10.49
CA VAL A 41 7.06 -5.38 -9.75
C VAL A 41 6.59 -6.79 -10.14
N THR A 42 6.79 -7.21 -11.39
CA THR A 42 6.39 -8.55 -11.87
C THR A 42 7.32 -9.67 -11.39
N GLU A 43 8.56 -9.35 -11.06
CA GLU A 43 9.54 -10.36 -10.63
C GLU A 43 9.51 -10.57 -9.10
N TYR A 44 9.03 -9.59 -8.32
CA TYR A 44 9.04 -9.62 -6.87
C TYR A 44 7.66 -9.83 -6.22
N ALA A 45 6.57 -9.60 -6.92
CA ALA A 45 5.23 -9.82 -6.40
C ALA A 45 4.75 -11.25 -6.68
N GLN A 46 5.01 -12.17 -5.77
CA GLN A 46 4.24 -13.41 -5.74
C GLN A 46 2.88 -13.10 -5.11
N GLU A 47 1.83 -13.09 -5.93
CA GLU A 47 0.46 -12.98 -5.44
C GLU A 47 0.15 -14.16 -4.52
N ARG A 48 0.13 -13.93 -3.23
CA ARG A 48 -0.45 -14.85 -2.25
C ARG A 48 -1.85 -14.39 -1.91
N THR A 49 -2.78 -14.62 -2.81
CA THR A 49 -4.19 -14.61 -2.49
C THR A 49 -4.46 -15.75 -1.50
N HIS A 50 -4.92 -15.42 -0.29
CA HIS A 50 -5.43 -16.35 0.75
C HIS A 50 -4.43 -17.09 1.64
N GLN A 51 -3.16 -16.69 1.78
CA GLN A 51 -2.23 -17.50 2.56
C GLN A 51 -1.47 -16.75 3.66
N GLN A 52 -2.21 -16.23 4.62
CA GLN A 52 -1.69 -15.93 5.95
C GLN A 52 -2.55 -16.70 6.97
N PRO A 53 -2.44 -18.04 7.05
CA PRO A 53 -3.28 -18.83 7.95
C PRO A 53 -3.06 -18.49 9.42
N GLU A 54 -1.88 -17.94 9.74
CA GLU A 54 -1.54 -17.42 11.06
C GLU A 54 -2.21 -16.11 11.41
N ASN A 55 -2.70 -15.36 10.40
CA ASN A 55 -3.28 -14.03 10.57
C ASN A 55 -4.79 -14.03 10.35
N PRO A 56 -5.60 -14.13 11.42
CA PRO A 56 -7.05 -14.18 11.29
C PRO A 56 -7.67 -12.87 10.78
N PHE A 57 -6.93 -11.75 10.85
CA PHE A 57 -7.43 -10.44 10.41
C PHE A 57 -7.34 -10.26 8.90
N ALA A 58 -6.40 -10.91 8.23
CA ALA A 58 -6.25 -10.81 6.78
C ALA A 58 -7.50 -11.31 6.04
N SER A 59 -8.14 -12.35 6.56
CA SER A 59 -9.36 -12.94 5.98
C SER A 59 -10.60 -12.06 6.12
N LEU A 60 -10.55 -11.01 6.96
CA LEU A 60 -11.65 -10.05 7.10
C LEU A 60 -11.76 -9.11 5.89
N ILE A 61 -10.74 -9.05 5.06
CA ILE A 61 -10.70 -8.20 3.85
C ILE A 61 -10.58 -9.10 2.62
N PRO A 62 -11.70 -9.63 2.11
CA PRO A 62 -11.66 -10.69 1.09
C PRO A 62 -11.18 -10.23 -0.29
N ASP A 63 -11.37 -8.94 -0.62
CA ASP A 63 -11.11 -8.40 -1.97
C ASP A 63 -9.75 -7.71 -2.09
N GLN A 64 -8.82 -7.99 -1.17
CA GLN A 64 -7.47 -7.44 -1.25
C GLN A 64 -6.50 -8.40 -1.93
N THR A 65 -5.46 -7.84 -2.52
CA THR A 65 -4.29 -8.57 -3.02
C THR A 65 -3.17 -8.45 -2.00
N ILE A 66 -2.40 -9.54 -1.82
CA ILE A 66 -1.22 -9.53 -0.94
C ILE A 66 0.01 -9.81 -1.80
N ALA A 67 0.87 -8.80 -1.95
CA ALA A 67 2.19 -8.94 -2.55
C ALA A 67 3.21 -9.33 -1.48
N ILE A 68 4.21 -10.14 -1.83
CA ILE A 68 5.33 -10.46 -0.95
C ILE A 68 6.57 -9.72 -1.44
N ILE A 69 7.06 -8.81 -0.61
CA ILE A 69 8.30 -8.09 -0.85
C ILE A 69 9.45 -8.95 -0.30
N PRO A 70 10.43 -9.39 -1.12
CA PRO A 70 11.48 -10.30 -0.67
C PRO A 70 12.30 -9.77 0.50
N SER A 71 12.62 -8.48 0.49
CA SER A 71 13.28 -7.82 1.60
C SER A 71 12.92 -6.34 1.63
N PHE A 72 12.78 -5.78 2.84
CA PHE A 72 12.48 -4.38 3.06
C PHE A 72 13.29 -3.85 4.24
N THR A 73 14.16 -2.87 3.97
CA THR A 73 14.98 -2.24 5.02
C THR A 73 14.32 -0.97 5.52
N LEU A 74 14.04 -0.94 6.81
CA LEU A 74 13.46 0.18 7.52
C LEU A 74 14.47 1.33 7.71
N GLU A 75 13.97 2.52 8.04
CA GLU A 75 14.82 3.66 8.42
C GLU A 75 15.71 3.37 9.66
N SER A 76 15.26 2.47 10.53
CA SER A 76 16.05 1.97 11.65
C SER A 76 17.31 1.19 11.23
N GLY A 77 17.39 0.76 9.98
CA GLY A 77 18.42 -0.14 9.46
C GLY A 77 18.07 -1.63 9.60
N GLU A 78 16.97 -1.96 10.28
CA GLU A 78 16.50 -3.34 10.38
C GLU A 78 15.88 -3.80 9.05
N THR A 79 16.15 -5.04 8.65
CA THR A 79 15.64 -5.61 7.41
C THR A 79 14.63 -6.71 7.71
N LEU A 80 13.43 -6.55 7.16
CA LEU A 80 12.39 -7.56 7.16
C LEU A 80 12.50 -8.39 5.87
N HIS A 81 12.18 -9.68 5.95
CA HIS A 81 12.18 -10.60 4.80
C HIS A 81 10.79 -11.18 4.54
N ASN A 82 10.51 -11.47 3.27
CA ASN A 82 9.22 -11.99 2.82
C ASN A 82 8.02 -11.20 3.36
N VAL A 83 8.10 -9.89 3.20
CA VAL A 83 7.23 -8.89 3.83
C VAL A 83 5.90 -8.82 3.08
N PRO A 84 4.77 -9.22 3.66
CA PRO A 84 3.47 -9.14 3.00
C PRO A 84 2.98 -7.68 2.96
N LEU A 85 2.56 -7.23 1.79
CA LEU A 85 1.90 -5.95 1.55
C LEU A 85 0.50 -6.20 1.00
N ALA A 86 -0.52 -5.88 1.77
CA ALA A 86 -1.90 -5.93 1.31
C ALA A 86 -2.29 -4.62 0.61
N TYR A 87 -3.00 -4.74 -0.51
CA TYR A 87 -3.52 -3.59 -1.23
C TYR A 87 -4.79 -3.94 -1.99
N SER A 88 -5.57 -2.94 -2.35
CA SER A 88 -6.67 -3.08 -3.28
C SER A 88 -6.61 -2.01 -4.37
N THR A 89 -7.12 -2.36 -5.55
CA THR A 89 -7.15 -1.46 -6.70
C THR A 89 -8.54 -1.38 -7.28
N ARG A 90 -8.89 -0.22 -7.85
CA ARG A 90 -10.12 0.01 -8.59
C ARG A 90 -9.84 0.89 -9.81
N GLY A 91 -10.58 0.66 -10.89
CA GLY A 91 -10.34 1.39 -12.15
C GLY A 91 -9.25 0.75 -12.99
N ARG A 92 -8.76 1.49 -13.99
CA ARG A 92 -7.77 1.01 -14.96
C ARG A 92 -6.60 1.98 -15.05
N LEU A 93 -5.39 1.45 -14.90
CA LEU A 93 -4.17 2.22 -15.11
C LEU A 93 -4.05 2.57 -16.60
N SER A 94 -3.77 3.85 -16.90
CA SER A 94 -3.55 4.31 -18.25
C SER A 94 -2.26 3.72 -18.84
N PRO A 95 -2.14 3.62 -20.17
CA PRO A 95 -0.89 3.19 -20.79
C PRO A 95 0.31 4.08 -20.44
N ASN A 96 0.05 5.36 -20.18
CA ASN A 96 1.06 6.33 -19.77
C ASN A 96 1.37 6.28 -18.27
N ARG A 97 0.59 5.53 -17.47
CA ARG A 97 0.71 5.42 -16.01
C ARG A 97 0.63 6.78 -15.28
N ASP A 98 -0.21 7.69 -15.79
CA ASP A 98 -0.34 9.07 -15.32
C ASP A 98 -1.68 9.37 -14.63
N ASN A 99 -2.47 8.33 -14.33
CA ASN A 99 -3.79 8.42 -13.72
C ASN A 99 -3.90 7.67 -12.39
N ALA A 100 -2.80 7.40 -11.70
CA ALA A 100 -2.85 6.74 -10.42
C ALA A 100 -3.30 7.70 -9.31
N MET A 101 -4.21 7.24 -8.45
CA MET A 101 -4.65 7.92 -7.23
C MET A 101 -4.39 7.00 -6.04
N VAL A 102 -3.49 7.41 -5.15
CA VAL A 102 -3.18 6.65 -3.94
C VAL A 102 -4.05 7.14 -2.79
N ILE A 103 -4.71 6.21 -2.12
CA ILE A 103 -5.49 6.49 -0.91
C ILE A 103 -4.71 5.97 0.30
N CYS A 104 -4.43 6.86 1.25
CA CYS A 104 -3.85 6.53 2.54
C CYS A 104 -4.98 6.41 3.55
N HIS A 105 -5.26 5.20 4.03
CA HIS A 105 -6.32 4.97 5.01
C HIS A 105 -5.94 5.46 6.42
N ALA A 106 -6.95 5.60 7.28
CA ALA A 106 -6.74 5.97 8.69
C ALA A 106 -6.06 4.84 9.47
N LEU A 107 -5.51 5.17 10.65
CA LEU A 107 -4.73 4.29 11.53
C LEU A 107 -5.37 2.90 11.76
N THR A 108 -6.69 2.83 11.87
CA THR A 108 -7.42 1.57 12.08
C THR A 108 -8.04 1.00 10.81
N GLY A 109 -7.66 1.54 9.66
CA GLY A 109 -8.20 1.15 8.37
C GLY A 109 -7.55 -0.09 7.78
N SER A 110 -8.02 -0.43 6.59
CA SER A 110 -7.52 -1.49 5.75
C SER A 110 -7.39 -1.01 4.31
N ALA A 111 -6.94 -1.88 3.42
CA ALA A 111 -6.90 -1.60 1.98
C ALA A 111 -8.30 -1.47 1.34
N ASP A 112 -9.37 -1.87 2.02
CA ASP A 112 -10.73 -1.78 1.49
C ASP A 112 -11.33 -0.38 1.62
N VAL A 113 -11.09 0.43 0.59
CA VAL A 113 -11.66 1.79 0.47
C VAL A 113 -13.20 1.77 0.48
N SER A 114 -13.81 0.70 -0.01
CA SER A 114 -15.27 0.58 -0.10
C SER A 114 -15.92 0.53 1.27
N ASP A 115 -15.28 -0.08 2.25
CA ASP A 115 -15.76 -0.15 3.62
C ASP A 115 -15.79 1.23 4.30
N TRP A 116 -14.79 2.06 4.00
CA TRP A 116 -14.62 3.37 4.64
C TRP A 116 -15.32 4.50 3.89
N TRP A 117 -15.16 4.51 2.56
CA TRP A 117 -15.56 5.59 1.68
C TRP A 117 -16.33 5.12 0.45
N GLY A 118 -17.08 4.03 0.56
CA GLY A 118 -17.89 3.50 -0.52
C GLY A 118 -18.71 4.55 -1.27
N PRO A 119 -19.41 5.49 -0.58
CA PRO A 119 -20.15 6.54 -1.25
C PRO A 119 -19.30 7.50 -2.11
N LEU A 120 -18.01 7.61 -1.83
CA LEU A 120 -17.07 8.47 -2.58
C LEU A 120 -16.37 7.73 -3.72
N LEU A 121 -16.41 6.39 -3.72
CA LEU A 121 -15.80 5.54 -4.73
C LEU A 121 -16.84 5.20 -5.81
N GLY A 122 -16.49 5.37 -7.08
CA GLY A 122 -17.41 5.01 -8.16
C GLY A 122 -17.07 5.67 -9.48
N GLY A 123 -18.08 5.84 -10.35
CA GLY A 123 -17.95 6.45 -11.66
C GLY A 123 -17.98 7.97 -11.63
N PRO A 124 -18.31 8.61 -12.78
CA PRO A 124 -18.30 10.06 -12.93
C PRO A 124 -19.09 10.79 -11.85
N GLY A 125 -18.50 11.84 -11.29
CA GLY A 125 -19.09 12.65 -10.23
C GLY A 125 -18.80 12.17 -8.81
N ARG A 126 -18.10 11.05 -8.64
CA ARG A 126 -17.56 10.61 -7.34
C ARG A 126 -16.19 11.21 -7.10
N ALA A 127 -15.82 11.40 -5.82
CA ALA A 127 -14.51 11.94 -5.46
C ALA A 127 -13.38 11.02 -5.93
N PHE A 128 -13.57 9.70 -5.81
CA PHE A 128 -12.66 8.67 -6.32
C PHE A 128 -13.27 8.07 -7.59
N ASP A 129 -13.16 8.81 -8.70
CA ASP A 129 -13.74 8.46 -10.00
C ASP A 129 -12.88 7.38 -10.68
N ILE A 130 -13.29 6.13 -10.55
CA ILE A 130 -12.60 4.96 -11.13
C ILE A 130 -12.72 4.85 -12.65
N SER A 131 -13.54 5.68 -13.28
CA SER A 131 -13.58 5.79 -14.75
C SER A 131 -12.40 6.62 -15.29
N ARG A 132 -11.81 7.47 -14.44
CA ARG A 132 -10.69 8.36 -14.78
C ARG A 132 -9.39 7.92 -14.13
N PHE A 133 -9.46 7.48 -12.87
CA PHE A 133 -8.31 7.16 -12.06
C PHE A 133 -8.17 5.66 -11.82
N PHE A 134 -6.93 5.20 -11.80
CA PHE A 134 -6.55 3.95 -11.18
C PHE A 134 -6.34 4.22 -9.70
N VAL A 135 -7.37 3.87 -8.90
CA VAL A 135 -7.35 4.07 -7.46
C VAL A 135 -6.66 2.89 -6.81
N ILE A 136 -5.65 3.15 -5.99
CA ILE A 136 -4.94 2.16 -5.20
C ILE A 136 -4.95 2.56 -3.72
N CYS A 137 -5.28 1.62 -2.85
CA CYS A 137 -5.15 1.76 -1.41
C CYS A 137 -4.27 0.64 -0.88
N MET A 138 -3.21 1.01 -0.17
CA MET A 138 -2.26 0.08 0.43
C MET A 138 -2.50 0.05 1.93
N ASN A 139 -2.37 -1.13 2.52
CA ASN A 139 -2.47 -1.31 3.95
C ASN A 139 -1.11 -1.07 4.59
N SER A 140 -1.07 -0.21 5.61
CA SER A 140 0.15 0.26 6.27
C SER A 140 0.94 -0.85 6.98
N LEU A 141 2.25 -0.66 7.10
CA LEU A 141 3.10 -1.47 7.99
C LEU A 141 2.58 -1.42 9.43
N GLY A 142 2.54 -2.57 10.08
CA GLY A 142 1.99 -2.69 11.43
C GLY A 142 0.48 -2.93 11.46
N SER A 143 -0.25 -2.74 10.36
CA SER A 143 -1.67 -3.04 10.28
C SER A 143 -1.90 -4.54 10.08
N PRO A 144 -2.75 -5.19 10.92
CA PRO A 144 -2.94 -6.63 10.89
C PRO A 144 -3.75 -7.12 9.68
N TYR A 145 -4.36 -6.24 8.92
CA TYR A 145 -5.27 -6.59 7.82
C TYR A 145 -4.54 -7.02 6.54
N GLY A 146 -3.49 -7.83 6.68
CA GLY A 146 -2.79 -8.47 5.57
C GLY A 146 -1.41 -7.91 5.26
N SER A 147 -1.02 -6.74 5.77
CA SER A 147 0.35 -6.23 5.71
C SER A 147 1.21 -6.79 6.86
N ALA A 148 2.54 -6.64 6.74
CA ALA A 148 3.46 -7.02 7.79
C ALA A 148 3.15 -6.29 9.09
N SER A 149 3.03 -7.04 10.17
CA SER A 149 2.54 -6.55 11.45
C SER A 149 2.95 -7.51 12.58
N PRO A 150 2.70 -7.17 13.85
CA PRO A 150 2.95 -8.07 14.98
C PRO A 150 2.32 -9.46 14.86
N VAL A 151 1.25 -9.62 14.08
CA VAL A 151 0.55 -10.91 13.93
C VAL A 151 1.06 -11.76 12.77
N THR A 152 1.95 -11.23 11.92
CA THR A 152 2.56 -12.00 10.83
C THR A 152 3.74 -12.82 11.31
N CYS A 153 4.02 -13.93 10.61
CA CYS A 153 5.19 -14.77 10.89
C CYS A 153 6.48 -14.07 10.48
N LYS A 154 7.52 -14.23 11.31
CA LYS A 154 8.87 -13.75 11.01
C LYS A 154 9.36 -14.39 9.72
N ASP A 155 9.90 -13.57 8.84
CA ASP A 155 10.44 -13.96 7.54
C ASP A 155 9.46 -14.73 6.65
N GLY A 156 8.16 -14.61 6.92
CA GLY A 156 7.11 -15.36 6.22
C GLY A 156 7.15 -16.86 6.51
N ASN A 157 7.87 -17.30 7.55
CA ASN A 157 7.98 -18.70 7.93
C ASN A 157 7.21 -18.98 9.24
N PRO A 158 6.15 -19.81 9.21
CA PRO A 158 5.38 -20.16 10.41
C PRO A 158 6.22 -20.80 11.54
N GLU A 159 7.31 -21.48 11.22
CA GLU A 159 8.20 -22.09 12.20
C GLU A 159 8.94 -21.06 13.06
N ASN A 160 9.15 -19.86 12.53
CA ASN A 160 9.80 -18.77 13.25
C ASN A 160 8.85 -18.05 14.23
N GLY A 161 7.57 -18.45 14.26
CA GLY A 161 6.54 -17.80 15.05
C GLY A 161 6.20 -16.38 14.57
N ARG A 162 5.27 -15.72 15.26
CA ARG A 162 4.86 -14.35 14.96
C ARG A 162 5.87 -13.34 15.49
N TYR A 163 5.91 -12.15 14.89
CA TYR A 163 6.71 -11.05 15.43
C TYR A 163 6.28 -10.66 16.85
N GLY A 164 4.98 -10.55 17.13
CA GLY A 164 4.50 -10.08 18.43
C GLY A 164 5.13 -8.74 18.82
N PRO A 165 5.62 -8.61 20.08
CA PRO A 165 6.26 -7.38 20.55
C PRO A 165 7.63 -7.10 19.92
N GLU A 166 8.20 -8.04 19.19
CA GLU A 166 9.47 -7.89 18.47
C GLU A 166 9.28 -7.27 17.08
N PHE A 167 8.03 -6.95 16.67
CA PHE A 167 7.81 -6.23 15.43
C PHE A 167 8.49 -4.86 15.50
N PRO A 168 9.34 -4.50 14.52
CA PRO A 168 10.14 -3.29 14.60
C PRO A 168 9.28 -2.03 14.58
N LEU A 169 9.82 -0.96 15.12
CA LEU A 169 9.22 0.37 14.99
C LEU A 169 9.34 0.84 13.54
N THR A 170 8.23 1.23 12.97
CA THR A 170 8.12 1.74 11.62
C THR A 170 7.85 3.23 11.61
N THR A 171 8.29 3.93 10.57
CA THR A 171 8.04 5.35 10.36
C THR A 171 7.07 5.58 9.21
N ILE A 172 6.53 6.80 9.09
CA ILE A 172 5.71 7.19 7.93
C ILE A 172 6.53 7.10 6.62
N ARG A 173 7.85 7.31 6.69
CA ARG A 173 8.72 7.16 5.50
C ARG A 173 8.89 5.71 5.10
N ASP A 174 8.92 4.80 6.07
CA ASP A 174 8.90 3.37 5.80
C ASP A 174 7.60 3.00 5.09
N ASP A 175 6.45 3.48 5.58
CA ASP A 175 5.15 3.27 4.95
C ASP A 175 5.10 3.78 3.50
N VAL A 176 5.62 4.99 3.25
CA VAL A 176 5.68 5.54 1.89
C VAL A 176 6.54 4.68 0.98
N LYS A 177 7.74 4.28 1.42
CA LYS A 177 8.62 3.39 0.64
C LYS A 177 7.98 2.03 0.39
N TYR A 178 7.38 1.46 1.42
CA TYR A 178 6.69 0.17 1.37
C TYR A 178 5.53 0.21 0.37
N GLY A 179 4.72 1.26 0.42
CA GLY A 179 3.60 1.46 -0.48
C GLY A 179 4.00 1.73 -1.95
N MET A 180 5.27 2.01 -2.23
CA MET A 180 5.75 2.20 -3.60
C MET A 180 6.03 0.88 -4.35
N TYR A 181 6.09 -0.26 -3.65
CA TYR A 181 6.39 -1.55 -4.29
C TYR A 181 5.32 -2.04 -5.29
N PRO A 182 4.01 -1.76 -5.13
CA PRO A 182 3.00 -2.17 -6.11
C PRO A 182 2.86 -1.20 -7.30
N CYS A 183 3.53 -0.06 -7.31
CA CYS A 183 3.47 0.99 -8.35
C CYS A 183 4.65 0.92 -9.35
#